data_60aa44818f6fc315c6632c035bd3918b
#
_entry.id   60aa44818f6fc315c6632c035bd3918b
#
_cell.length_a   1.000
_cell.length_b   1.000
_cell.length_c   1.000
_cell.angle_alpha   90.00
_cell.angle_beta   90.00
_cell.angle_gamma   90.00
#
_symmetry.space_group_name_H-M   'P 1'
#
loop_
_entity.id
_entity.type
_entity.pdbx_description
1 polymer ?
#
loop_
_entity_poly.entity_id
_entity_poly.type
_entity_poly.pdbx_seq_one_letter_code
_entity_poly.pdbx_strand_id
1 'polypeptide(L)'
;SLGENLLAYLGKSMYSGDAYFKGSFDNFKVYNRVLSDSEIVENVIDKVTLLKSAVIGTTPEDPSTTMGTDDHTAISSKIDTDTKEITSWVKKSANRAAIPVTLNLLTKNVTATINGQPFVNGSTVDLTKDAVVNIALADRTETYTIKTPKLAGNAVLPGQYADPDIDYFEGKYWIYPTTDGYAGWSGEVFHAWSSDDMIDWVDEGVILDTKDKDPGTNANGVDIAASAWSDGSAWAPTIEEKDGKYYFYYCGNVNSSYTGTCGSGKAIGVAVAD
;
A
#
# COMPACT_ATOMS: atom_id res chain seq x y z
N SER A 1 23.09 -47.71 -3.97
CA SER A 1 21.80 -48.41 -4.06
C SER A 1 21.21 -48.55 -2.67
N LEU A 2 19.94 -48.28 -2.55
CA LEU A 2 19.16 -48.66 -1.36
C LEU A 2 19.02 -50.19 -1.39
N GLY A 3 19.43 -50.87 -0.32
CA GLY A 3 19.42 -52.33 -0.24
C GLY A 3 18.04 -52.93 -0.47
N GLU A 4 17.97 -54.26 -0.55
CA GLU A 4 16.71 -54.99 -0.62
C GLU A 4 16.00 -54.94 0.73
N ASN A 5 14.66 -54.92 0.71
CA ASN A 5 13.76 -54.92 1.90
C ASN A 5 13.83 -53.67 2.82
N LEU A 6 14.09 -52.51 2.28
CA LEU A 6 13.96 -51.27 3.05
C LEU A 6 12.51 -50.87 3.20
N LEU A 7 12.12 -50.50 4.44
CA LEU A 7 10.82 -49.91 4.72
C LEU A 7 10.97 -48.39 4.63
N ALA A 8 10.10 -47.77 3.84
CA ALA A 8 9.98 -46.31 3.78
C ALA A 8 8.59 -45.89 4.29
N TYR A 9 8.55 -44.87 5.11
CA TYR A 9 7.32 -44.28 5.64
C TYR A 9 7.12 -42.86 5.14
N LEU A 10 5.86 -42.55 4.81
CA LEU A 10 5.43 -41.18 4.55
C LEU A 10 4.68 -40.65 5.76
N GLY A 11 5.09 -39.47 6.25
CA GLY A 11 4.43 -38.83 7.39
C GLY A 11 4.58 -39.56 8.73
N LYS A 12 5.51 -40.50 8.81
CA LYS A 12 5.81 -41.25 10.04
C LYS A 12 7.33 -41.44 10.17
N SER A 13 7.86 -41.19 11.37
CA SER A 13 9.22 -41.57 11.74
C SER A 13 9.31 -43.07 12.06
N MET A 14 10.49 -43.65 11.99
CA MET A 14 10.80 -44.98 12.47
C MET A 14 10.88 -45.03 14.01
N TYR A 15 10.98 -43.89 14.68
CA TYR A 15 11.03 -43.83 16.14
C TYR A 15 9.63 -43.78 16.74
N SER A 16 9.36 -44.63 17.72
CA SER A 16 8.02 -44.83 18.31
C SER A 16 7.50 -43.60 19.09
N GLY A 17 8.40 -42.71 19.50
CA GLY A 17 8.04 -41.50 20.25
C GLY A 17 7.68 -40.29 19.38
N ASP A 18 7.93 -40.35 18.08
CA ASP A 18 7.68 -39.22 17.21
C ASP A 18 6.21 -39.10 16.80
N ALA A 19 5.72 -37.88 16.75
CA ALA A 19 4.36 -37.60 16.31
C ALA A 19 4.20 -37.91 14.80
N TYR A 20 3.02 -38.38 14.43
CA TYR A 20 2.66 -38.55 13.02
C TYR A 20 2.46 -37.17 12.37
N PHE A 21 2.89 -37.06 11.11
CA PHE A 21 2.60 -35.87 10.30
C PHE A 21 1.08 -35.73 10.14
N LYS A 22 0.58 -34.53 10.42
CA LYS A 22 -0.81 -34.12 10.18
C LYS A 22 -0.88 -33.21 8.97
N GLY A 23 -1.26 -33.74 7.83
CA GLY A 23 -1.33 -33.00 6.57
C GLY A 23 -1.77 -33.89 5.43
N SER A 24 -1.70 -33.37 4.22
CA SER A 24 -1.99 -34.11 2.99
C SER A 24 -0.73 -34.24 2.14
N PHE A 25 -0.63 -35.34 1.42
CA PHE A 25 0.37 -35.55 0.38
C PHE A 25 -0.34 -35.56 -0.97
N ASP A 26 0.25 -34.95 -1.97
CA ASP A 26 -0.21 -34.98 -3.34
C ASP A 26 0.94 -35.34 -4.26
N ASN A 27 0.67 -36.17 -5.27
CA ASN A 27 1.60 -36.53 -6.34
C ASN A 27 2.99 -37.01 -5.87
N PHE A 28 3.04 -37.80 -4.76
CA PHE A 28 4.30 -38.35 -4.28
C PHE A 28 4.93 -39.29 -5.31
N LYS A 29 6.19 -39.01 -5.69
CA LYS A 29 6.97 -39.79 -6.66
C LYS A 29 8.36 -40.08 -6.12
N VAL A 30 8.87 -41.29 -6.36
CA VAL A 30 10.23 -41.68 -6.03
C VAL A 30 10.97 -42.02 -7.33
N TYR A 31 12.14 -41.45 -7.51
CA TYR A 31 12.97 -41.66 -8.68
C TYR A 31 14.26 -42.35 -8.26
N ASN A 32 14.78 -43.26 -9.12
CA ASN A 32 16.02 -43.95 -8.91
C ASN A 32 17.26 -43.19 -9.43
N ARG A 33 17.08 -41.93 -9.80
CA ARG A 33 18.09 -41.00 -10.31
C ARG A 33 17.83 -39.59 -9.83
N VAL A 34 18.83 -38.74 -9.99
CA VAL A 34 18.66 -37.30 -9.84
C VAL A 34 17.81 -36.77 -10.99
N LEU A 35 16.80 -35.98 -10.68
CA LEU A 35 16.02 -35.25 -11.68
C LEU A 35 16.74 -34.00 -12.08
N SER A 36 16.58 -33.59 -13.34
CA SER A 36 16.94 -32.25 -13.80
C SER A 36 15.95 -31.23 -13.24
N ASP A 37 16.36 -29.96 -13.18
CA ASP A 37 15.47 -28.88 -12.72
C ASP A 37 14.20 -28.78 -13.58
N SER A 38 14.30 -29.05 -14.89
CA SER A 38 13.15 -29.09 -15.78
C SER A 38 12.17 -30.21 -15.43
N GLU A 39 12.66 -31.40 -15.12
CA GLU A 39 11.81 -32.54 -14.71
C GLU A 39 11.16 -32.32 -13.34
N ILE A 40 11.84 -31.64 -12.41
CA ILE A 40 11.25 -31.24 -11.13
C ILE A 40 10.14 -30.26 -11.41
N VAL A 41 10.38 -29.29 -12.26
CA VAL A 41 9.44 -28.27 -12.69
C VAL A 41 8.19 -28.90 -13.33
N GLU A 42 8.33 -29.78 -14.32
CA GLU A 42 7.22 -30.47 -14.97
C GLU A 42 6.34 -31.27 -14.00
N ASN A 43 6.94 -31.86 -12.99
CA ASN A 43 6.22 -32.70 -12.02
C ASN A 43 5.51 -31.93 -10.90
N VAL A 44 5.87 -30.66 -10.69
CA VAL A 44 5.38 -29.85 -9.56
C VAL A 44 4.54 -28.64 -10.04
N ILE A 45 4.57 -28.27 -11.31
CA ILE A 45 4.45 -26.89 -11.74
C ILE A 45 3.20 -26.49 -12.51
N ASP A 46 2.16 -27.25 -12.55
CA ASP A 46 0.89 -26.63 -12.99
C ASP A 46 0.38 -25.52 -12.03
N LYS A 47 1.06 -25.34 -10.88
CA LYS A 47 0.61 -24.45 -9.80
C LYS A 47 1.66 -23.51 -9.22
N VAL A 48 2.90 -23.53 -9.67
CA VAL A 48 3.97 -22.65 -9.11
C VAL A 48 4.45 -21.65 -10.16
N THR A 49 4.41 -20.36 -9.79
CA THR A 49 4.93 -19.30 -10.65
C THR A 49 6.47 -19.30 -10.68
N LEU A 50 7.06 -18.96 -11.83
CA LEU A 50 8.51 -18.82 -11.97
C LEU A 50 9.03 -17.55 -11.26
N LEU A 51 8.16 -16.56 -11.05
CA LEU A 51 8.44 -15.33 -10.31
C LEU A 51 7.82 -15.39 -8.92
N LYS A 52 8.65 -15.37 -7.87
CA LYS A 52 8.19 -15.38 -6.47
C LYS A 52 7.87 -13.98 -5.95
N SER A 53 8.75 -13.03 -6.23
CA SER A 53 8.56 -11.63 -5.87
C SER A 53 9.39 -10.73 -6.77
N ALA A 54 9.04 -9.45 -6.79
CA ALA A 54 9.79 -8.40 -7.48
C ALA A 54 9.98 -7.22 -6.55
N VAL A 55 11.15 -6.57 -6.60
CA VAL A 55 11.41 -5.28 -5.96
C VAL A 55 11.77 -4.29 -7.06
N ILE A 56 10.99 -3.23 -7.15
CA ILE A 56 11.20 -2.13 -8.11
C ILE A 56 11.74 -0.95 -7.31
N GLY A 57 12.99 -0.63 -7.52
CA GLY A 57 13.76 0.30 -6.69
C GLY A 57 14.74 -0.41 -5.76
N THR A 58 15.37 0.34 -4.88
CA THR A 58 16.32 -0.17 -3.89
C THR A 58 15.63 -0.41 -2.57
N THR A 59 15.76 -1.61 -2.01
CA THR A 59 15.26 -1.91 -0.67
C THR A 59 16.10 -1.13 0.36
N PRO A 60 15.49 -0.39 1.31
CA PRO A 60 16.23 0.26 2.38
C PRO A 60 17.07 -0.74 3.18
N GLU A 61 18.33 -0.41 3.47
CA GLU A 61 19.21 -1.28 4.27
C GLU A 61 18.72 -1.39 5.72
N ASP A 62 18.13 -0.32 6.25
CA ASP A 62 17.52 -0.30 7.58
C ASP A 62 16.25 0.58 7.57
N PRO A 63 15.07 -0.03 7.62
CA PRO A 63 13.81 0.73 7.65
C PRO A 63 13.64 1.58 8.93
N SER A 64 14.46 1.39 9.95
CA SER A 64 14.36 2.16 11.21
C SER A 64 15.16 3.45 11.22
N THR A 65 16.17 3.61 10.36
CA THR A 65 17.16 4.68 10.51
C THR A 65 17.05 5.82 9.53
N THR A 66 16.48 5.60 8.37
CA THR A 66 16.24 6.70 7.43
C THR A 66 15.20 6.28 6.39
N MET A 67 14.24 7.10 6.19
CA MET A 67 13.59 7.21 4.90
C MET A 67 14.70 7.50 3.90
N GLY A 68 15.18 6.43 3.25
CA GLY A 68 16.42 6.33 2.50
C GLY A 68 16.86 7.61 1.81
N THR A 69 18.13 7.94 1.97
CA THR A 69 18.82 8.96 1.16
C THR A 69 18.95 8.55 -0.30
N ASP A 70 18.61 7.28 -0.63
CA ASP A 70 18.62 6.74 -1.97
C ASP A 70 17.39 7.22 -2.75
N ASP A 71 17.62 7.89 -3.86
CA ASP A 71 16.58 8.40 -4.74
C ASP A 71 15.74 7.30 -5.42
N HIS A 72 16.17 6.04 -5.36
CA HIS A 72 15.49 4.88 -5.94
C HIS A 72 14.79 4.01 -4.90
N THR A 73 14.57 4.49 -3.69
CA THR A 73 13.97 3.69 -2.60
C THR A 73 12.61 3.13 -3.00
N ALA A 74 12.51 1.80 -2.96
CA ALA A 74 11.28 1.07 -3.14
C ALA A 74 10.38 1.25 -1.90
N ILE A 75 9.14 1.68 -2.11
CA ILE A 75 8.15 1.79 -1.04
C ILE A 75 7.31 0.52 -0.99
N SER A 76 6.88 0.05 -2.16
CA SER A 76 6.06 -1.14 -2.27
C SER A 76 6.18 -1.72 -3.68
N SER A 77 6.04 -3.04 -3.80
CA SER A 77 5.87 -3.74 -5.08
C SER A 77 4.86 -4.87 -4.91
N LYS A 78 3.97 -5.03 -5.86
CA LYS A 78 2.92 -6.05 -5.85
C LYS A 78 2.88 -6.76 -7.20
N ILE A 79 2.77 -8.09 -7.17
CA ILE A 79 2.52 -8.91 -8.35
C ILE A 79 1.06 -9.34 -8.34
N ASP A 80 0.36 -9.03 -9.42
CA ASP A 80 -0.93 -9.63 -9.73
C ASP A 80 -0.69 -10.84 -10.64
N THR A 81 -1.02 -12.03 -10.13
CA THR A 81 -0.78 -13.29 -10.86
C THR A 81 -1.80 -13.57 -11.94
N ASP A 82 -2.96 -12.95 -11.88
CA ASP A 82 -4.05 -13.14 -12.84
C ASP A 82 -3.84 -12.24 -14.06
N THR A 83 -3.59 -10.94 -13.84
CA THR A 83 -3.30 -9.99 -14.90
C THR A 83 -1.85 -10.04 -15.38
N LYS A 84 -0.96 -10.69 -14.63
CA LYS A 84 0.50 -10.72 -14.87
C LYS A 84 1.12 -9.32 -14.86
N GLU A 85 0.61 -8.44 -14.00
CA GLU A 85 1.15 -7.10 -13.82
C GLU A 85 1.97 -7.00 -12.53
N ILE A 86 3.06 -6.23 -12.59
CA ILE A 86 3.88 -5.84 -11.45
C ILE A 86 3.70 -4.35 -11.27
N THR A 87 2.98 -3.97 -10.24
CA THR A 87 2.78 -2.58 -9.84
C THR A 87 3.74 -2.21 -8.72
N SER A 88 4.15 -0.95 -8.67
CA SER A 88 5.12 -0.50 -7.67
C SER A 88 5.02 0.98 -7.39
N TRP A 89 5.50 1.35 -6.22
CA TRP A 89 5.66 2.71 -5.76
C TRP A 89 7.11 2.92 -5.35
N VAL A 90 7.66 4.03 -5.78
CA VAL A 90 9.03 4.46 -5.45
C VAL A 90 8.99 5.87 -4.89
N LYS A 91 10.06 6.27 -4.22
CA LYS A 91 10.21 7.62 -3.68
C LYS A 91 9.99 8.68 -4.77
N LYS A 92 9.37 9.80 -4.44
CA LYS A 92 9.05 10.89 -5.38
C LYS A 92 10.26 11.42 -6.15
N SER A 93 11.45 11.36 -5.55
CA SER A 93 12.72 11.74 -6.17
C SER A 93 13.29 10.70 -7.13
N ALA A 94 12.72 9.50 -7.21
CA ALA A 94 13.27 8.40 -8.01
C ALA A 94 13.33 8.75 -9.50
N ASN A 95 14.49 8.49 -10.10
CA ASN A 95 14.67 8.62 -11.55
C ASN A 95 14.10 7.39 -12.26
N ARG A 96 12.87 7.49 -12.78
CA ARG A 96 12.22 6.39 -13.50
C ARG A 96 12.94 5.91 -14.76
N ALA A 97 13.85 6.72 -15.33
CA ALA A 97 14.67 6.29 -16.46
C ALA A 97 15.78 5.29 -16.08
N ALA A 98 16.03 5.07 -14.78
CA ALA A 98 17.10 4.19 -14.29
C ALA A 98 16.74 3.57 -12.93
N ILE A 99 15.64 2.83 -12.83
CA ILE A 99 15.20 2.18 -11.60
C ILE A 99 15.90 0.82 -11.45
N PRO A 100 16.58 0.52 -10.34
CA PRO A 100 17.06 -0.83 -10.03
C PRO A 100 15.90 -1.80 -9.92
N VAL A 101 16.05 -2.99 -10.48
CA VAL A 101 15.03 -4.04 -10.44
C VAL A 101 15.64 -5.31 -9.86
N THR A 102 14.92 -5.98 -8.96
CA THR A 102 15.26 -7.30 -8.44
C THR A 102 14.09 -8.25 -8.63
N LEU A 103 14.32 -9.37 -9.28
CA LEU A 103 13.36 -10.44 -9.50
C LEU A 103 13.76 -11.67 -8.70
N ASN A 104 12.97 -12.08 -7.74
CA ASN A 104 13.19 -13.33 -7.00
C ASN A 104 12.56 -14.47 -7.79
N LEU A 105 13.41 -15.21 -8.47
CA LEU A 105 13.02 -16.31 -9.34
C LEU A 105 12.92 -17.63 -8.57
N LEU A 106 12.17 -18.58 -9.10
CA LEU A 106 11.89 -19.87 -8.46
C LEU A 106 13.17 -20.67 -8.17
N THR A 107 14.09 -20.74 -9.14
CA THR A 107 15.39 -21.40 -9.01
C THR A 107 16.47 -20.61 -9.75
N LYS A 108 17.73 -20.95 -9.50
CA LYS A 108 18.91 -20.34 -10.18
C LYS A 108 18.97 -20.58 -11.69
N ASN A 109 18.22 -21.57 -12.19
CA ASN A 109 18.20 -21.92 -13.63
C ASN A 109 17.08 -21.18 -14.37
N VAL A 110 16.22 -20.45 -13.68
CA VAL A 110 15.25 -19.56 -14.29
C VAL A 110 15.98 -18.32 -14.81
N THR A 111 15.76 -17.98 -16.05
CA THR A 111 16.30 -16.78 -16.69
C THR A 111 15.25 -15.73 -16.88
N ALA A 112 15.65 -14.47 -16.95
CA ALA A 112 14.75 -13.35 -17.22
C ALA A 112 15.31 -12.44 -18.31
N THR A 113 14.40 -11.88 -19.09
CA THR A 113 14.70 -10.76 -20.00
C THR A 113 13.74 -9.61 -19.69
N ILE A 114 14.22 -8.38 -19.83
CA ILE A 114 13.35 -7.18 -19.75
C ILE A 114 13.46 -6.45 -21.10
N ASN A 115 12.32 -6.19 -21.72
CA ASN A 115 12.24 -5.61 -23.07
C ASN A 115 13.11 -6.36 -24.09
N GLY A 116 13.17 -7.69 -23.97
CA GLY A 116 13.95 -8.57 -24.86
C GLY A 116 15.46 -8.62 -24.59
N GLN A 117 15.98 -7.86 -23.60
CA GLN A 117 17.38 -7.89 -23.22
C GLN A 117 17.60 -8.79 -22.00
N PRO A 118 18.70 -9.60 -21.96
CA PRO A 118 19.05 -10.40 -20.79
C PRO A 118 19.09 -9.53 -19.53
N PHE A 119 18.48 -10.02 -18.46
CA PHE A 119 18.36 -9.28 -17.21
C PHE A 119 19.19 -9.90 -16.09
N VAL A 120 19.85 -9.06 -15.30
CA VAL A 120 20.59 -9.41 -14.09
C VAL A 120 20.05 -8.58 -12.93
N ASN A 121 19.80 -9.23 -11.78
CA ASN A 121 19.29 -8.56 -10.59
C ASN A 121 20.16 -7.36 -10.17
N GLY A 122 19.52 -6.27 -9.81
CA GLY A 122 20.13 -4.99 -9.46
C GLY A 122 20.49 -4.12 -10.66
N SER A 123 20.30 -4.61 -11.91
CA SER A 123 20.42 -3.75 -13.08
C SER A 123 19.33 -2.69 -13.11
N THR A 124 19.66 -1.50 -13.62
CA THR A 124 18.68 -0.43 -13.82
C THR A 124 17.88 -0.64 -15.10
N VAL A 125 16.60 -0.33 -15.03
CA VAL A 125 15.64 -0.41 -16.12
C VAL A 125 14.98 0.94 -16.31
N ASP A 126 14.79 1.35 -17.58
CA ASP A 126 13.96 2.52 -17.89
C ASP A 126 12.49 2.15 -17.74
N LEU A 127 11.88 2.68 -16.70
CA LEU A 127 10.47 2.52 -16.34
C LEU A 127 9.69 3.85 -16.47
N THR A 128 10.13 4.76 -17.34
CA THR A 128 9.31 5.91 -17.76
C THR A 128 8.07 5.48 -18.54
N LYS A 129 8.05 4.23 -18.98
CA LYS A 129 6.94 3.49 -19.59
C LYS A 129 6.97 2.05 -19.12
N ASP A 130 5.87 1.33 -19.31
CA ASP A 130 5.75 -0.09 -18.96
C ASP A 130 6.83 -0.94 -19.64
N ALA A 131 7.35 -1.95 -18.92
CA ALA A 131 8.37 -2.86 -19.41
C ALA A 131 7.89 -4.32 -19.40
N VAL A 132 8.19 -5.06 -20.45
CA VAL A 132 7.83 -6.48 -20.59
C VAL A 132 8.93 -7.35 -20.00
N VAL A 133 8.56 -8.23 -19.08
CA VAL A 133 9.45 -9.22 -18.45
C VAL A 133 9.08 -10.61 -18.95
N ASN A 134 10.01 -11.30 -19.58
CA ASN A 134 9.85 -12.72 -19.90
C ASN A 134 10.76 -13.53 -18.97
N ILE A 135 10.15 -14.49 -18.30
CA ILE A 135 10.83 -15.39 -17.34
C ILE A 135 10.73 -16.80 -17.90
N ALA A 136 11.86 -17.45 -18.09
CA ALA A 136 11.93 -18.74 -18.77
C ALA A 136 12.68 -19.80 -17.96
N LEU A 137 12.16 -21.02 -18.01
CA LEU A 137 12.82 -22.22 -17.52
C LEU A 137 12.50 -23.37 -18.48
N ALA A 138 13.51 -23.92 -19.12
CA ALA A 138 13.39 -24.90 -20.18
C ALA A 138 12.43 -24.39 -21.30
N ASP A 139 11.37 -25.07 -21.55
CA ASP A 139 10.35 -24.75 -22.57
C ASP A 139 9.17 -23.94 -22.01
N ARG A 140 9.13 -23.67 -20.71
CA ARG A 140 8.12 -22.83 -20.06
C ARG A 140 8.55 -21.38 -20.01
N THR A 141 7.65 -20.48 -20.43
CA THR A 141 7.81 -19.02 -20.32
C THR A 141 6.61 -18.39 -19.64
N GLU A 142 6.86 -17.48 -18.71
CA GLU A 142 5.86 -16.58 -18.13
C GLU A 142 6.20 -15.15 -18.52
N THR A 143 5.18 -14.40 -18.93
CA THR A 143 5.34 -13.00 -19.31
C THR A 143 4.60 -12.12 -18.31
N TYR A 144 5.29 -11.12 -17.78
CA TYR A 144 4.76 -10.09 -16.89
C TYR A 144 4.98 -8.71 -17.50
N THR A 145 4.19 -7.74 -17.04
CA THR A 145 4.38 -6.32 -17.36
C THR A 145 4.73 -5.57 -16.08
N ILE A 146 5.93 -5.01 -16.00
CA ILE A 146 6.23 -4.01 -14.97
C ILE A 146 5.56 -2.72 -15.41
N LYS A 147 4.60 -2.26 -14.61
CA LYS A 147 3.94 -0.97 -14.83
C LYS A 147 4.88 0.17 -14.45
N THR A 148 4.75 1.29 -15.13
CA THR A 148 5.47 2.51 -14.75
C THR A 148 5.25 2.80 -13.26
N PRO A 149 6.32 2.87 -12.43
CA PRO A 149 6.18 3.08 -10.99
C PRO A 149 5.48 4.41 -10.66
N LYS A 150 4.58 4.37 -9.70
CA LYS A 150 4.03 5.59 -9.10
C LYS A 150 5.07 6.25 -8.19
N LEU A 151 5.06 7.57 -8.13
CA LEU A 151 5.97 8.36 -7.31
C LEU A 151 5.28 8.77 -6.00
N ALA A 152 5.66 8.12 -4.91
CA ALA A 152 5.13 8.44 -3.59
C ALA A 152 5.95 9.52 -2.89
N GLY A 153 5.26 10.48 -2.32
CA GLY A 153 5.83 11.58 -1.53
C GLY A 153 5.64 11.37 -0.03
N ASN A 154 6.59 11.88 0.74
CA ASN A 154 6.43 12.17 2.15
C ASN A 154 6.91 13.63 2.35
N ALA A 155 6.05 14.63 2.61
CA ALA A 155 4.69 14.55 3.17
C ALA A 155 3.64 14.14 2.09
N VAL A 156 2.60 13.42 2.54
CA VAL A 156 1.53 12.93 1.65
C VAL A 156 0.57 14.05 1.23
N LEU A 157 0.31 15.02 2.10
CA LEU A 157 -0.50 16.20 1.80
C LEU A 157 0.39 17.44 1.65
N PRO A 158 0.16 18.28 0.64
CA PRO A 158 0.86 19.56 0.50
C PRO A 158 0.23 20.61 1.44
N GLY A 159 1.02 21.19 2.33
CA GLY A 159 0.56 22.24 3.24
C GLY A 159 0.98 22.02 4.69
N GLN A 160 0.33 22.73 5.60
CA GLN A 160 0.55 22.61 7.04
C GLN A 160 -0.67 21.97 7.67
N TYR A 161 -0.52 20.72 8.08
CA TYR A 161 -1.57 19.91 8.67
C TYR A 161 -1.07 19.18 9.90
N ALA A 162 -1.97 18.94 10.86
CA ALA A 162 -1.72 18.19 12.08
C ALA A 162 -2.88 17.21 12.36
N ASP A 163 -2.71 16.37 13.38
CA ASP A 163 -3.76 15.50 13.93
C ASP A 163 -4.58 14.78 12.85
N PRO A 164 -3.97 14.07 11.88
CA PRO A 164 -4.72 13.45 10.79
C PRO A 164 -5.52 12.27 11.31
N ASP A 165 -6.79 12.22 10.96
CA ASP A 165 -7.61 11.03 11.04
C ASP A 165 -7.72 10.41 9.64
N ILE A 166 -7.64 9.08 9.55
CA ILE A 166 -7.69 8.37 8.27
C ILE A 166 -8.66 7.20 8.35
N ASP A 167 -9.60 7.17 7.41
CA ASP A 167 -10.61 6.15 7.32
C ASP A 167 -10.84 5.66 5.89
N TYR A 168 -11.58 4.56 5.77
CA TYR A 168 -11.93 3.97 4.49
C TYR A 168 -13.44 3.88 4.34
N PHE A 169 -14.02 4.76 3.50
CA PHE A 169 -15.44 4.84 3.21
C PHE A 169 -15.68 4.80 1.70
N GLU A 170 -16.75 4.16 1.29
CA GLU A 170 -17.24 4.16 -0.10
C GLU A 170 -16.17 3.76 -1.14
N GLY A 171 -15.25 2.88 -0.76
CA GLY A 171 -14.20 2.40 -1.66
C GLY A 171 -12.98 3.30 -1.78
N LYS A 172 -12.87 4.37 -0.99
CA LYS A 172 -11.75 5.30 -0.94
C LYS A 172 -11.17 5.46 0.45
N TYR A 173 -9.90 5.83 0.52
CA TYR A 173 -9.27 6.33 1.74
C TYR A 173 -9.53 7.82 1.88
N TRP A 174 -9.79 8.26 3.09
CA TRP A 174 -10.05 9.66 3.42
C TRP A 174 -9.12 10.13 4.53
N ILE A 175 -8.58 11.34 4.41
CA ILE A 175 -7.85 12.02 5.49
C ILE A 175 -8.58 13.30 5.85
N TYR A 176 -8.77 13.48 7.15
CA TYR A 176 -9.36 14.66 7.75
C TYR A 176 -8.34 15.26 8.73
N PRO A 177 -7.56 16.26 8.33
CA PRO A 177 -6.54 16.85 9.19
C PRO A 177 -7.03 18.10 9.90
N THR A 178 -6.35 18.48 10.98
CA THR A 178 -6.31 19.87 11.43
C THR A 178 -5.64 20.71 10.36
N THR A 179 -6.26 21.80 9.93
CA THR A 179 -5.66 22.76 9.02
C THR A 179 -4.86 23.79 9.81
N ASP A 180 -3.54 23.72 9.73
CA ASP A 180 -2.61 24.61 10.42
C ASP A 180 -2.13 25.79 9.54
N GLY A 181 -1.19 26.59 10.06
CA GLY A 181 -0.64 27.73 9.36
C GLY A 181 -1.28 29.07 9.72
N TYR A 182 -2.29 29.06 10.56
CA TYR A 182 -2.93 30.26 11.06
C TYR A 182 -2.18 30.87 12.26
N ALA A 183 -2.21 32.19 12.39
CA ALA A 183 -1.62 32.89 13.52
C ALA A 183 -2.25 32.46 14.84
N GLY A 184 -1.44 32.16 15.85
CA GLY A 184 -1.91 31.74 17.17
C GLY A 184 -2.56 30.35 17.22
N TRP A 185 -2.24 29.49 16.27
CA TRP A 185 -2.79 28.11 16.19
C TRP A 185 -4.32 28.07 16.04
N SER A 186 -4.90 29.09 15.39
CA SER A 186 -6.35 29.25 15.30
C SER A 186 -6.88 28.85 13.93
N GLY A 187 -6.71 27.60 13.55
CA GLY A 187 -7.35 27.04 12.35
C GLY A 187 -8.86 27.32 12.33
N GLU A 188 -9.41 27.63 11.15
CA GLU A 188 -10.80 28.04 10.99
C GLU A 188 -11.63 27.01 10.23
N VAL A 189 -10.97 26.20 9.38
CA VAL A 189 -11.65 25.27 8.45
C VAL A 189 -11.10 23.85 8.55
N PHE A 190 -11.92 22.88 8.13
CA PHE A 190 -11.49 21.51 7.90
C PHE A 190 -11.59 21.19 6.42
N HIS A 191 -10.52 20.55 5.89
CA HIS A 191 -10.51 19.96 4.57
C HIS A 191 -10.74 18.45 4.65
N ALA A 192 -11.28 17.87 3.58
CA ALA A 192 -11.24 16.45 3.32
C ALA A 192 -10.29 16.16 2.16
N TRP A 193 -9.57 15.06 2.27
CA TRP A 193 -8.69 14.55 1.23
C TRP A 193 -9.05 13.11 0.91
N SER A 194 -9.16 12.75 -0.36
CA SER A 194 -9.45 11.39 -0.78
C SER A 194 -8.34 10.75 -1.57
N SER A 195 -8.25 9.41 -1.53
CA SER A 195 -7.31 8.63 -2.32
C SER A 195 -7.86 7.24 -2.61
N ASP A 196 -7.57 6.72 -3.80
CA ASP A 196 -7.84 5.32 -4.15
C ASP A 196 -6.72 4.38 -3.70
N ASP A 197 -5.52 4.88 -3.38
CA ASP A 197 -4.31 4.08 -3.20
C ASP A 197 -3.40 4.52 -2.05
N MET A 198 -3.80 5.51 -1.24
CA MET A 198 -3.03 6.14 -0.14
C MET A 198 -1.74 6.85 -0.60
N ILE A 199 -1.59 7.13 -1.89
CA ILE A 199 -0.40 7.73 -2.48
C ILE A 199 -0.72 9.02 -3.21
N ASP A 200 -1.70 8.95 -4.12
CA ASP A 200 -2.20 10.10 -4.84
C ASP A 200 -3.42 10.64 -4.10
N TRP A 201 -3.28 11.81 -3.47
CA TRP A 201 -4.33 12.46 -2.68
C TRP A 201 -4.95 13.64 -3.42
N VAL A 202 -6.26 13.71 -3.40
CA VAL A 202 -7.06 14.79 -3.99
C VAL A 202 -7.63 15.64 -2.87
N ASP A 203 -7.44 16.97 -2.93
CA ASP A 203 -8.11 17.91 -2.04
C ASP A 203 -9.58 18.05 -2.47
N GLU A 204 -10.48 17.53 -1.67
CA GLU A 204 -11.93 17.65 -1.88
C GLU A 204 -12.44 19.02 -1.43
N GLY A 205 -11.57 19.82 -0.84
CA GLY A 205 -11.85 21.18 -0.40
C GLY A 205 -12.33 21.27 1.05
N VAL A 206 -12.73 22.48 1.42
CA VAL A 206 -13.29 22.75 2.76
C VAL A 206 -14.64 22.06 2.91
N ILE A 207 -14.82 21.34 4.00
CA ILE A 207 -16.07 20.64 4.35
C ILE A 207 -16.80 21.27 5.53
N LEU A 208 -16.09 21.97 6.41
CA LEU A 208 -16.67 22.67 7.55
C LEU A 208 -15.87 23.94 7.87
N ASP A 209 -16.60 25.04 8.09
CA ASP A 209 -16.06 26.31 8.57
C ASP A 209 -16.58 26.61 9.96
N THR A 210 -15.67 26.87 10.91
CA THR A 210 -16.04 27.18 12.29
C THR A 210 -16.37 28.65 12.49
N LYS A 211 -15.94 29.53 11.58
CA LYS A 211 -16.01 30.98 11.73
C LYS A 211 -17.06 31.63 10.83
N ASP A 212 -17.06 31.31 9.55
CA ASP A 212 -18.10 31.78 8.64
C ASP A 212 -19.42 31.02 8.93
N LYS A 213 -20.51 31.75 9.04
CA LYS A 213 -21.85 31.17 9.34
C LYS A 213 -22.69 30.96 8.08
N ASP A 214 -22.17 31.39 6.92
CA ASP A 214 -22.77 31.16 5.60
C ASP A 214 -21.67 30.95 4.56
N PRO A 215 -20.87 29.86 4.71
CA PRO A 215 -19.66 29.67 3.92
C PRO A 215 -19.94 29.27 2.45
N GLY A 216 -21.17 28.99 2.08
CA GLY A 216 -21.53 28.60 0.72
C GLY A 216 -20.98 27.24 0.30
N THR A 217 -20.46 27.15 -0.93
CA THR A 217 -19.88 25.94 -1.51
C THR A 217 -18.37 26.10 -1.72
N ASN A 218 -17.64 24.99 -1.63
CA ASN A 218 -16.22 24.95 -1.95
C ASN A 218 -15.95 24.94 -3.48
N ALA A 219 -14.68 24.94 -3.88
CA ALA A 219 -14.30 24.96 -5.28
C ALA A 219 -14.77 23.74 -6.09
N ASN A 220 -15.11 22.64 -5.42
CA ASN A 220 -15.64 21.41 -6.03
C ASN A 220 -17.19 21.39 -6.07
N GLY A 221 -17.83 22.48 -5.62
CA GLY A 221 -19.30 22.61 -5.61
C GLY A 221 -19.98 21.88 -4.45
N VAL A 222 -19.25 21.48 -3.42
CA VAL A 222 -19.76 20.82 -2.22
C VAL A 222 -20.14 21.90 -1.19
N ASP A 223 -21.31 21.78 -0.57
CA ASP A 223 -21.77 22.68 0.48
C ASP A 223 -20.85 22.58 1.70
N ILE A 224 -20.38 23.75 2.17
CA ILE A 224 -19.54 23.84 3.36
C ILE A 224 -20.46 23.93 4.59
N ALA A 225 -20.27 23.01 5.54
CA ALA A 225 -21.02 23.07 6.80
C ALA A 225 -20.54 24.26 7.64
N ALA A 226 -21.48 25.00 8.23
CA ALA A 226 -21.21 26.08 9.18
C ALA A 226 -21.36 25.59 10.63
N SER A 227 -20.38 25.87 11.49
CA SER A 227 -20.51 25.57 12.91
C SER A 227 -21.31 26.65 13.64
N ALA A 228 -22.42 26.27 14.24
CA ALA A 228 -23.24 27.20 15.01
C ALA A 228 -22.61 27.61 16.35
N TRP A 229 -21.79 26.77 16.93
CA TRP A 229 -21.28 26.90 18.31
C TRP A 229 -19.82 27.35 18.40
N SER A 230 -19.00 27.07 17.38
CA SER A 230 -17.56 27.35 17.41
C SER A 230 -17.17 28.61 16.65
N ASP A 231 -15.99 29.15 17.02
CA ASP A 231 -15.39 30.33 16.41
C ASP A 231 -13.86 30.13 16.40
N GLY A 232 -13.37 29.37 15.44
CA GLY A 232 -11.96 29.04 15.28
C GLY A 232 -11.48 27.87 16.14
N SER A 233 -10.17 27.63 16.14
CA SER A 233 -9.50 26.44 16.70
C SER A 233 -10.09 25.12 16.20
N ALA A 234 -10.26 25.04 14.89
CA ALA A 234 -10.68 23.85 14.17
C ALA A 234 -9.60 22.77 14.25
N TRP A 235 -9.67 21.92 15.28
CA TRP A 235 -8.59 20.98 15.61
C TRP A 235 -9.07 19.55 15.76
N ALA A 236 -8.13 18.62 15.54
CA ALA A 236 -8.21 17.20 15.85
C ALA A 236 -9.56 16.57 15.46
N PRO A 237 -9.90 16.57 14.18
CA PRO A 237 -11.12 15.96 13.72
C PRO A 237 -11.01 14.44 13.75
N THR A 238 -12.16 13.76 13.85
CA THR A 238 -12.30 12.32 13.58
C THR A 238 -13.68 12.09 12.98
N ILE A 239 -13.83 11.05 12.20
CA ILE A 239 -15.08 10.72 11.53
C ILE A 239 -15.44 9.24 11.77
N GLU A 240 -16.73 8.95 11.86
CA GLU A 240 -17.23 7.58 12.00
C GLU A 240 -18.51 7.42 11.17
N GLU A 241 -18.61 6.30 10.46
CA GLU A 241 -19.87 5.93 9.79
C GLU A 241 -20.72 5.08 10.73
N LYS A 242 -21.98 5.43 10.84
CA LYS A 242 -22.96 4.65 11.56
C LYS A 242 -24.35 4.77 10.93
N ASP A 243 -24.94 3.62 10.61
CA ASP A 243 -26.32 3.54 10.08
C ASP A 243 -26.52 4.37 8.80
N GLY A 244 -25.52 4.43 7.92
CA GLY A 244 -25.52 5.20 6.68
C GLY A 244 -25.38 6.70 6.87
N LYS A 245 -24.90 7.15 8.02
CA LYS A 245 -24.58 8.54 8.31
C LYS A 245 -23.15 8.69 8.74
N TYR A 246 -22.55 9.84 8.44
CA TYR A 246 -21.20 10.20 8.83
C TYR A 246 -21.23 11.21 9.97
N TYR A 247 -20.53 10.91 11.05
CA TYR A 247 -20.44 11.73 12.26
C TYR A 247 -19.02 12.30 12.37
N PHE A 248 -18.88 13.57 12.04
CA PHE A 248 -17.61 14.28 12.05
C PHE A 248 -17.47 15.04 13.38
N TYR A 249 -16.62 14.52 14.28
CA TYR A 249 -16.31 15.15 15.56
C TYR A 249 -15.11 16.07 15.44
N TYR A 250 -15.16 17.23 16.08
CA TYR A 250 -14.07 18.19 16.02
C TYR A 250 -14.01 19.06 17.26
N CYS A 251 -12.79 19.56 17.59
CA CYS A 251 -12.58 20.58 18.61
C CYS A 251 -12.75 21.97 18.03
N GLY A 252 -13.21 22.92 18.87
CA GLY A 252 -13.32 24.32 18.49
C GLY A 252 -13.40 25.23 19.71
N ASN A 253 -13.15 26.52 19.53
CA ASN A 253 -13.48 27.52 20.54
C ASN A 253 -14.99 27.73 20.59
N VAL A 254 -15.52 27.78 21.78
CA VAL A 254 -16.93 28.15 21.95
C VAL A 254 -17.12 29.62 21.62
N ASN A 255 -18.03 29.91 20.68
CA ASN A 255 -18.37 31.26 20.31
C ASN A 255 -19.01 31.97 21.52
N SER A 256 -18.54 33.18 21.83
CA SER A 256 -18.99 33.97 22.99
C SER A 256 -20.48 34.32 22.95
N SER A 257 -21.10 34.31 21.77
CA SER A 257 -22.53 34.54 21.58
C SER A 257 -23.38 33.26 21.63
N TYR A 258 -22.76 32.10 21.73
CA TYR A 258 -23.47 30.81 21.76
C TYR A 258 -24.14 30.60 23.14
N THR A 259 -25.42 30.41 23.13
CA THR A 259 -26.25 30.26 24.36
C THR A 259 -26.53 28.80 24.75
N GLY A 260 -25.88 27.85 24.07
CA GLY A 260 -26.01 26.43 24.38
C GLY A 260 -25.27 26.01 25.64
N THR A 261 -25.24 24.72 25.91
CA THR A 261 -24.77 24.14 27.19
C THR A 261 -23.25 23.83 27.26
N CYS A 262 -22.47 24.12 26.20
CA CYS A 262 -21.06 23.74 26.17
C CYS A 262 -20.10 24.64 26.97
N GLY A 263 -20.61 25.65 27.66
CA GLY A 263 -19.78 26.53 28.50
C GLY A 263 -18.94 27.51 27.70
N SER A 264 -17.75 27.85 28.23
CA SER A 264 -16.77 28.74 27.58
C SER A 264 -15.44 28.02 27.36
N GLY A 265 -14.61 28.50 26.44
CA GLY A 265 -13.31 27.92 26.13
C GLY A 265 -13.38 26.96 24.95
N LYS A 266 -12.80 25.76 25.10
CA LYS A 266 -12.80 24.74 24.04
C LYS A 266 -13.82 23.64 24.32
N ALA A 267 -14.47 23.17 23.30
CA ALA A 267 -15.42 22.06 23.36
C ALA A 267 -15.26 21.14 22.15
N ILE A 268 -15.90 19.97 22.23
CA ILE A 268 -16.02 19.02 21.12
C ILE A 268 -17.45 19.12 20.59
N GLY A 269 -17.59 19.24 19.28
CA GLY A 269 -18.85 19.19 18.57
C GLY A 269 -18.92 18.06 17.57
N VAL A 270 -20.09 17.87 16.99
CA VAL A 270 -20.33 16.91 15.91
C VAL A 270 -21.10 17.57 14.79
N ALA A 271 -20.65 17.37 13.58
CA ALA A 271 -21.41 17.58 12.36
C ALA A 271 -21.87 16.23 11.82
N VAL A 272 -23.02 16.17 11.16
CA VAL A 272 -23.60 14.93 10.63
C VAL A 272 -23.95 15.14 9.18
N ALA A 273 -23.53 14.19 8.34
CA ALA A 273 -23.90 14.09 6.93
C ALA A 273 -24.61 12.76 6.64
N ASP A 274 -25.38 12.73 5.55
CA ASP A 274 -26.06 11.52 5.04
C ASP A 274 -25.20 10.81 4.01
#